data_0c5db9f4f8630b6995eb350e83d0fd8d
#
_entry.id   0c5db9f4f8630b6995eb350e83d0fd8d
#
_cell.length_a   1.000
_cell.length_b   1.000
_cell.length_c   1.000
_cell.angle_alpha   90.00
_cell.angle_beta   90.00
_cell.angle_gamma   90.00
#
_symmetry.space_group_name_H-M   'P 1'
#
loop_
_entity.id
_entity.type
_entity.pdbx_description
1 polymer ?
#
loop_
_entity_poly.entity_id
_entity_poly.type
_entity_poly.pdbx_seq_one_letter_code
_entity_poly.pdbx_strand_id
1 'polypeptide(L)'
;MDPDSFSIDVAGRGQTTALVYRAKDPMGATFLLAHGAGAGQTHPFMVDISRRLAAAGVDVITFNFLYTERGKKMPDRVDDLEACWRAAIASVRARGGPTPARLFCGGKSMGGRIVSQVAASNAFPGAGLVFLGYPLHPAGKPKVRRDEHLPAIDVPMLFVQGARDSLGTAEELSKVASKLPRAAVVPIEGADHSFAVLKRSGGLTQEEATQRVVAAVASFIRAGLSTKRTK
;
A
#
# COMPACT_ATOMS: atom_id res chain seq x y z
N MET A 1 -0.68 8.09 21.20
CA MET A 1 0.60 7.41 21.50
C MET A 1 1.46 7.49 20.24
N ASP A 2 2.72 7.84 20.38
CA ASP A 2 3.64 7.86 19.24
C ASP A 2 3.98 6.41 18.85
N PRO A 3 4.21 6.13 17.56
CA PRO A 3 4.56 4.80 17.12
C PRO A 3 5.95 4.37 17.61
N ASP A 4 6.11 3.09 17.94
CA ASP A 4 7.42 2.50 18.14
C ASP A 4 8.23 2.57 16.84
N SER A 5 9.56 2.49 16.94
CA SER A 5 10.42 2.51 15.76
C SER A 5 11.50 1.44 15.79
N PHE A 6 11.96 1.05 14.60
CA PHE A 6 13.14 0.20 14.46
C PHE A 6 13.87 0.47 13.15
N SER A 7 15.15 0.10 13.09
CA SER A 7 15.96 0.23 11.88
C SER A 7 15.84 -1.02 11.00
N ILE A 8 15.85 -0.80 9.69
CA ILE A 8 15.90 -1.83 8.64
C ILE A 8 17.22 -1.65 7.89
N ASP A 9 18.05 -2.66 7.86
CA ASP A 9 19.26 -2.68 7.04
C ASP A 9 18.91 -3.07 5.60
N VAL A 10 19.28 -2.23 4.65
CA VAL A 10 19.15 -2.48 3.21
C VAL A 10 20.52 -2.85 2.68
N ALA A 11 20.82 -4.13 2.60
CA ALA A 11 22.13 -4.70 2.36
C ALA A 11 22.93 -3.97 1.25
N GLY A 12 24.11 -3.47 1.62
CA GLY A 12 25.01 -2.73 0.73
C GLY A 12 24.53 -1.33 0.31
N ARG A 13 23.39 -0.83 0.89
CA ARG A 13 22.77 0.45 0.48
C ARG A 13 22.58 1.44 1.63
N GLY A 14 22.55 0.96 2.88
CA GLY A 14 22.33 1.75 4.10
C GLY A 14 21.12 1.29 4.91
N GLN A 15 20.72 2.14 5.85
CA GLN A 15 19.62 1.84 6.77
C GLN A 15 18.44 2.77 6.56
N THR A 16 17.25 2.28 6.84
CA THR A 16 16.02 3.06 6.88
C THR A 16 15.24 2.79 8.17
N THR A 17 14.35 3.72 8.53
CA THR A 17 13.53 3.66 9.72
C THR A 17 12.15 3.10 9.41
N ALA A 18 11.66 2.22 10.25
CA ALA A 18 10.26 1.78 10.28
C ALA A 18 9.54 2.33 11.51
N LEU A 19 8.25 2.63 11.37
CA LEU A 19 7.33 3.01 12.44
C LEU A 19 6.24 1.96 12.60
N VAL A 20 5.90 1.63 13.85
CA VAL A 20 4.92 0.58 14.18
C VAL A 20 3.70 1.19 14.87
N TYR A 21 2.56 1.10 14.21
CA TYR A 21 1.26 1.51 14.74
C TYR A 21 0.50 0.25 15.19
N ARG A 22 0.48 0.00 16.49
CA ARG A 22 -0.15 -1.20 17.05
C ARG A 22 -1.64 -1.02 17.19
N ALA A 23 -2.39 -2.04 16.80
CA ALA A 23 -3.80 -2.15 17.11
C ALA A 23 -4.01 -2.42 18.61
N LYS A 24 -4.99 -1.76 19.21
CA LYS A 24 -5.39 -2.05 20.59
C LYS A 24 -6.02 -3.44 20.71
N ASP A 25 -6.89 -3.76 19.75
CA ASP A 25 -7.57 -5.05 19.63
C ASP A 25 -7.19 -5.70 18.29
N PRO A 26 -6.02 -6.38 18.22
CA PRO A 26 -5.46 -6.82 16.95
C PRO A 26 -6.24 -8.02 16.36
N MET A 27 -6.58 -7.94 15.08
CA MET A 27 -7.15 -9.06 14.34
C MET A 27 -6.10 -10.12 13.94
N GLY A 28 -4.84 -9.91 14.31
CA GLY A 28 -3.74 -10.83 14.03
C GLY A 28 -3.16 -10.70 12.62
N ALA A 29 -3.31 -9.55 11.99
CA ALA A 29 -2.70 -9.21 10.70
C ALA A 29 -1.78 -8.01 10.83
N THR A 30 -0.73 -8.00 10.02
CA THR A 30 0.15 -6.85 9.85
C THR A 30 0.07 -6.33 8.42
N PHE A 31 -0.07 -5.02 8.27
CA PHE A 31 -0.01 -4.32 7.00
C PHE A 31 1.28 -3.50 6.90
N LEU A 32 2.20 -3.94 6.04
CA LEU A 32 3.42 -3.21 5.72
C LEU A 32 3.12 -2.20 4.60
N LEU A 33 3.21 -0.91 4.92
CA LEU A 33 2.71 0.19 4.11
C LEU A 33 3.82 1.17 3.73
N ALA A 34 4.11 1.33 2.44
CA ALA A 34 5.09 2.31 1.94
C ALA A 34 4.43 3.60 1.42
N HIS A 35 5.18 4.69 1.58
CA HIS A 35 4.78 6.02 1.11
C HIS A 35 4.91 6.21 -0.41
N GLY A 36 4.30 7.26 -0.94
CA GLY A 36 4.41 7.70 -2.34
C GLY A 36 5.68 8.52 -2.61
N ALA A 37 5.93 8.83 -3.89
CA ALA A 37 7.03 9.70 -4.30
C ALA A 37 6.91 11.10 -3.68
N GLY A 38 8.04 11.68 -3.28
CA GLY A 38 8.10 13.02 -2.69
C GLY A 38 7.51 13.15 -1.27
N ALA A 39 7.08 12.05 -0.68
CA ALA A 39 6.59 11.97 0.69
C ALA A 39 7.52 11.11 1.56
N GLY A 40 7.22 10.99 2.85
CA GLY A 40 7.84 10.05 3.77
C GLY A 40 6.78 9.35 4.60
N GLN A 41 7.18 8.41 5.43
CA GLN A 41 6.27 7.69 6.33
C GLN A 41 5.57 8.61 7.35
N THR A 42 6.12 9.80 7.63
CA THR A 42 5.54 10.81 8.52
C THR A 42 4.62 11.82 7.80
N HIS A 43 4.40 11.65 6.50
CA HIS A 43 3.44 12.46 5.76
C HIS A 43 2.03 12.34 6.40
N PRO A 44 1.25 13.43 6.55
CA PRO A 44 -0.05 13.41 7.23
C PRO A 44 -0.99 12.29 6.76
N PHE A 45 -1.08 12.03 5.46
CA PHE A 45 -1.88 10.93 4.91
C PHE A 45 -1.41 9.57 5.45
N MET A 46 -0.09 9.31 5.49
CA MET A 46 0.47 8.03 5.95
C MET A 46 0.18 7.81 7.43
N VAL A 47 0.36 8.85 8.24
CA VAL A 47 0.10 8.82 9.68
C VAL A 47 -1.38 8.60 9.97
N ASP A 48 -2.27 9.35 9.31
CA ASP A 48 -3.72 9.25 9.52
C ASP A 48 -4.25 7.86 9.14
N ILE A 49 -3.92 7.37 7.94
CA ILE A 49 -4.34 6.03 7.50
C ILE A 49 -3.79 4.94 8.41
N SER A 50 -2.51 5.02 8.83
CA SER A 50 -1.91 4.03 9.74
C SER A 50 -2.62 3.99 11.09
N ARG A 51 -2.91 5.15 11.69
CA ARG A 51 -3.63 5.25 12.97
C ARG A 51 -5.06 4.71 12.86
N ARG A 52 -5.78 5.04 11.78
CA ARG A 52 -7.15 4.56 11.55
C ARG A 52 -7.20 3.05 11.30
N LEU A 53 -6.25 2.49 10.58
CA LEU A 53 -6.15 1.05 10.38
C LEU A 53 -5.79 0.33 11.68
N ALA A 54 -4.91 0.90 12.51
CA ALA A 54 -4.62 0.38 13.83
C ALA A 54 -5.87 0.40 14.73
N ALA A 55 -6.65 1.47 14.70
CA ALA A 55 -7.94 1.54 15.38
C ALA A 55 -8.96 0.52 14.87
N ALA A 56 -8.86 0.11 13.59
CA ALA A 56 -9.69 -0.93 12.98
C ALA A 56 -9.17 -2.37 13.22
N GLY A 57 -8.11 -2.55 14.03
CA GLY A 57 -7.58 -3.85 14.43
C GLY A 57 -6.42 -4.39 13.58
N VAL A 58 -5.86 -3.58 12.68
CA VAL A 58 -4.71 -3.97 11.83
C VAL A 58 -3.44 -3.37 12.37
N ASP A 59 -2.46 -4.18 12.76
CA ASP A 59 -1.11 -3.65 13.02
C ASP A 59 -0.53 -3.09 11.72
N VAL A 60 -0.07 -1.83 11.74
CA VAL A 60 0.53 -1.19 10.57
C VAL A 60 2.00 -0.90 10.82
N ILE A 61 2.84 -1.29 9.87
CA ILE A 61 4.26 -0.92 9.86
C ILE A 61 4.50 -0.08 8.62
N THR A 62 5.04 1.12 8.82
CA THR A 62 5.49 1.96 7.70
C THR A 62 7.02 2.00 7.67
N PHE A 63 7.60 2.37 6.53
CA PHE A 63 9.03 2.61 6.41
C PHE A 63 9.32 3.69 5.38
N ASN A 64 10.49 4.31 5.47
CA ASN A 64 10.97 5.22 4.45
C ASN A 64 11.74 4.46 3.35
N PHE A 65 11.68 4.94 2.11
CA PHE A 65 12.70 4.60 1.12
C PHE A 65 14.01 5.33 1.44
N LEU A 66 15.15 4.78 1.05
CA LEU A 66 16.47 5.33 1.41
C LEU A 66 16.66 6.79 0.97
N TYR A 67 16.12 7.19 -0.17
CA TYR A 67 16.20 8.59 -0.61
C TYR A 67 15.54 9.55 0.40
N THR A 68 14.46 9.12 1.04
CA THR A 68 13.77 9.93 2.06
C THR A 68 14.60 10.03 3.33
N GLU A 69 15.24 8.95 3.78
CA GLU A 69 16.18 8.97 4.93
C GLU A 69 17.35 9.92 4.68
N ARG A 70 17.79 10.02 3.42
CA ARG A 70 18.85 10.95 2.99
C ARG A 70 18.38 12.37 2.75
N GLY A 71 17.13 12.70 3.11
CA GLY A 71 16.52 14.02 2.90
C GLY A 71 16.27 14.41 1.44
N LYS A 72 16.33 13.44 0.51
CA LYS A 72 16.08 13.70 -0.92
C LYS A 72 14.58 13.67 -1.21
N LYS A 73 14.15 14.49 -2.17
CA LYS A 73 12.75 14.50 -2.66
C LYS A 73 12.56 13.60 -3.88
N MET A 74 13.60 13.44 -4.70
CA MET A 74 13.57 12.62 -5.90
C MET A 74 13.74 11.15 -5.50
N PRO A 75 12.85 10.25 -5.94
CA PRO A 75 12.99 8.81 -5.70
C PRO A 75 14.30 8.26 -6.26
N ASP A 76 14.84 7.28 -5.56
CA ASP A 76 15.96 6.46 -6.04
C ASP A 76 15.54 5.63 -7.27
N ARG A 77 16.50 4.94 -7.90
CA ARG A 77 16.25 4.00 -8.99
C ARG A 77 15.34 2.86 -8.51
N VAL A 78 14.64 2.23 -9.45
CA VAL A 78 13.69 1.14 -9.14
C VAL A 78 14.35 0.02 -8.35
N ASP A 79 15.57 -0.38 -8.71
CA ASP A 79 16.33 -1.43 -8.01
C ASP A 79 16.55 -1.13 -6.52
N ASP A 80 16.80 0.14 -6.18
CA ASP A 80 16.98 0.59 -4.80
C ASP A 80 15.66 0.61 -4.03
N LEU A 81 14.57 1.02 -4.68
CA LEU A 81 13.23 1.02 -4.11
C LEU A 81 12.75 -0.42 -3.86
N GLU A 82 13.00 -1.34 -4.78
CA GLU A 82 12.70 -2.77 -4.60
C GLU A 82 13.56 -3.39 -3.50
N ALA A 83 14.84 -3.04 -3.41
CA ALA A 83 15.73 -3.51 -2.34
C ALA A 83 15.20 -3.07 -0.95
N CYS A 84 14.72 -1.82 -0.82
CA CYS A 84 14.07 -1.35 0.41
C CYS A 84 12.84 -2.21 0.75
N TRP A 85 11.99 -2.52 -0.23
CA TRP A 85 10.81 -3.37 0.00
C TRP A 85 11.20 -4.77 0.45
N ARG A 86 12.16 -5.41 -0.23
CA ARG A 86 12.64 -6.76 0.14
C ARG A 86 13.22 -6.78 1.55
N ALA A 87 14.02 -5.78 1.91
CA ALA A 87 14.60 -5.62 3.24
C ALA A 87 13.52 -5.40 4.31
N ALA A 88 12.51 -4.56 4.03
CA ALA A 88 11.40 -4.31 4.95
C ALA A 88 10.59 -5.58 5.21
N ILE A 89 10.23 -6.33 4.17
CA ILE A 89 9.52 -7.60 4.29
C ILE A 89 10.36 -8.61 5.11
N ALA A 90 11.64 -8.76 4.83
CA ALA A 90 12.54 -9.66 5.53
C ALA A 90 12.67 -9.28 7.01
N SER A 91 12.85 -7.98 7.31
CA SER A 91 12.99 -7.46 8.67
C SER A 91 11.73 -7.68 9.51
N VAL A 92 10.55 -7.42 8.95
CA VAL A 92 9.27 -7.67 9.64
C VAL A 92 9.09 -9.15 9.98
N ARG A 93 9.46 -10.04 9.07
CA ARG A 93 9.38 -11.50 9.29
C ARG A 93 10.39 -12.00 10.32
N ALA A 94 11.63 -11.50 10.28
CA ALA A 94 12.70 -11.90 11.21
C ALA A 94 12.45 -11.48 12.67
N ARG A 95 11.68 -10.42 12.91
CA ARG A 95 11.35 -9.91 14.25
C ARG A 95 10.24 -10.69 14.98
N GLY A 96 9.95 -11.90 14.56
CA GLY A 96 8.82 -12.67 15.09
C GLY A 96 7.47 -12.14 14.57
N GLY A 97 7.51 -11.46 13.45
CA GLY A 97 6.35 -10.95 12.74
C GLY A 97 5.40 -12.04 12.25
N PRO A 98 4.30 -11.66 11.63
CA PRO A 98 3.23 -12.56 11.24
C PRO A 98 3.74 -13.64 10.26
N THR A 99 3.10 -14.79 10.30
CA THR A 99 3.26 -15.79 9.24
C THR A 99 2.94 -15.15 7.88
N PRO A 100 3.45 -15.69 6.76
CA PRO A 100 3.11 -15.17 5.43
C PRO A 100 1.61 -14.99 5.20
N ALA A 101 0.79 -15.88 5.78
CA ALA A 101 -0.67 -15.82 5.70
C ALA A 101 -1.31 -14.63 6.45
N ARG A 102 -0.54 -13.86 7.21
CA ARG A 102 -1.01 -12.72 8.01
C ARG A 102 -0.29 -11.41 7.67
N LEU A 103 0.69 -11.45 6.76
CA LEU A 103 1.38 -10.28 6.26
C LEU A 103 0.72 -9.79 4.96
N PHE A 104 0.21 -8.57 4.99
CA PHE A 104 -0.23 -7.83 3.82
C PHE A 104 0.76 -6.73 3.52
N CYS A 105 1.02 -6.45 2.24
CA CYS A 105 1.91 -5.36 1.84
C CYS A 105 1.18 -4.42 0.90
N GLY A 106 1.60 -3.18 0.87
CA GLY A 106 0.98 -2.20 -0.01
C GLY A 106 1.57 -0.81 0.11
N GLY A 107 0.99 0.13 -0.58
CA GLY A 107 1.52 1.48 -0.52
C GLY A 107 0.66 2.51 -1.22
N LYS A 108 0.97 3.75 -0.89
CA LYS A 108 0.45 4.90 -1.60
C LYS A 108 1.22 5.07 -2.90
N SER A 109 0.50 5.17 -4.02
CA SER A 109 1.08 5.55 -5.32
C SER A 109 2.33 4.72 -5.68
N MET A 110 3.49 5.35 -5.76
CA MET A 110 4.78 4.71 -6.04
C MET A 110 5.04 3.52 -5.10
N GLY A 111 4.78 3.65 -3.80
CA GLY A 111 5.01 2.58 -2.83
C GLY A 111 4.25 1.30 -3.18
N GLY A 112 2.98 1.43 -3.58
CA GLY A 112 2.17 0.31 -4.07
C GLY A 112 2.67 -0.26 -5.39
N ARG A 113 3.05 0.59 -6.34
CA ARG A 113 3.59 0.14 -7.62
C ARG A 113 4.90 -0.66 -7.44
N ILE A 114 5.81 -0.21 -6.59
CA ILE A 114 7.08 -0.92 -6.39
C ILE A 114 6.84 -2.29 -5.74
N VAL A 115 5.99 -2.40 -4.72
CA VAL A 115 5.71 -3.73 -4.14
C VAL A 115 5.02 -4.67 -5.12
N SER A 116 4.21 -4.16 -6.06
CA SER A 116 3.63 -5.00 -7.10
C SER A 116 4.70 -5.58 -8.04
N GLN A 117 5.74 -4.81 -8.37
CA GLN A 117 6.89 -5.29 -9.15
C GLN A 117 7.69 -6.36 -8.38
N VAL A 118 7.94 -6.13 -7.07
CA VAL A 118 8.58 -7.12 -6.21
C VAL A 118 7.76 -8.42 -6.15
N ALA A 119 6.44 -8.32 -6.05
CA ALA A 119 5.56 -9.48 -5.99
C ALA A 119 5.48 -10.25 -7.31
N ALA A 120 5.58 -9.55 -8.43
CA ALA A 120 5.57 -10.17 -9.76
C ALA A 120 6.89 -10.88 -10.12
N SER A 121 8.00 -10.48 -9.51
CA SER A 121 9.33 -11.02 -9.84
C SER A 121 9.70 -12.31 -9.12
N ASN A 122 9.02 -12.65 -8.01
CA ASN A 122 9.32 -13.84 -7.19
C ASN A 122 8.08 -14.26 -6.40
N ALA A 123 8.10 -15.48 -5.83
CA ALA A 123 7.08 -15.93 -4.89
C ALA A 123 6.92 -14.92 -3.74
N PHE A 124 5.79 -14.24 -3.70
CA PHE A 124 5.54 -13.19 -2.73
C PHE A 124 5.21 -13.78 -1.34
N PRO A 125 5.96 -13.41 -0.29
CA PRO A 125 5.80 -14.01 1.03
C PRO A 125 4.73 -13.30 1.87
N GLY A 126 3.57 -12.99 1.29
CA GLY A 126 2.46 -12.32 1.94
C GLY A 126 1.11 -12.87 1.53
N ALA A 127 0.06 -12.47 2.24
CA ALA A 127 -1.33 -12.90 2.03
C ALA A 127 -2.06 -12.10 0.94
N GLY A 128 -1.61 -10.89 0.65
CA GLY A 128 -2.23 -10.03 -0.35
C GLY A 128 -1.57 -8.65 -0.45
N LEU A 129 -1.96 -7.93 -1.48
CA LEU A 129 -1.47 -6.59 -1.78
C LEU A 129 -2.59 -5.56 -1.74
N VAL A 130 -2.28 -4.37 -1.23
CA VAL A 130 -3.22 -3.23 -1.18
C VAL A 130 -2.58 -2.01 -1.81
N PHE A 131 -3.25 -1.43 -2.78
CA PHE A 131 -2.80 -0.26 -3.50
C PHE A 131 -3.71 0.94 -3.21
N LEU A 132 -3.13 1.99 -2.64
CA LEU A 132 -3.82 3.24 -2.34
C LEU A 132 -3.49 4.28 -3.42
N GLY A 133 -4.35 4.41 -4.43
CA GLY A 133 -4.11 5.24 -5.60
C GLY A 133 -2.99 4.67 -6.48
N TYR A 134 -3.25 3.55 -7.17
CA TYR A 134 -2.27 2.92 -8.07
C TYR A 134 -2.00 3.83 -9.28
N PRO A 135 -0.73 4.21 -9.55
CA PRO A 135 -0.40 5.10 -10.66
C PRO A 135 -0.28 4.30 -11.97
N LEU A 136 -1.42 3.99 -12.59
CA LEU A 136 -1.54 3.16 -13.79
C LEU A 136 -0.74 3.69 -14.96
N HIS A 137 -0.61 5.01 -15.05
CA HIS A 137 0.18 5.74 -16.05
C HIS A 137 0.63 7.09 -15.49
N PRO A 138 1.60 7.79 -16.09
CA PRO A 138 1.89 9.19 -15.76
C PRO A 138 0.70 10.09 -16.14
N ALA A 139 0.53 11.19 -15.42
CA ALA A 139 -0.50 12.18 -15.73
C ALA A 139 -0.39 12.65 -17.19
N GLY A 140 -1.51 12.66 -17.90
CA GLY A 140 -1.57 13.07 -19.31
C GLY A 140 -0.92 12.09 -20.30
N LYS A 141 -0.45 10.91 -19.87
CA LYS A 141 0.20 9.91 -20.72
C LYS A 141 -0.43 8.51 -20.58
N PRO A 142 -1.71 8.33 -20.89
CA PRO A 142 -2.44 7.07 -20.62
C PRO A 142 -1.91 5.87 -21.42
N LYS A 143 -1.13 6.10 -22.48
CA LYS A 143 -0.48 5.05 -23.26
C LYS A 143 0.78 4.47 -22.60
N VAL A 144 1.36 5.18 -21.62
CA VAL A 144 2.56 4.72 -20.88
C VAL A 144 2.11 3.87 -19.69
N ARG A 145 1.87 2.60 -19.98
CA ARG A 145 1.26 1.66 -19.00
C ARG A 145 2.25 1.20 -17.93
N ARG A 146 1.72 0.86 -16.76
CA ARG A 146 2.46 0.39 -15.59
C ARG A 146 1.81 -0.83 -14.94
N ASP A 147 1.05 -1.60 -15.69
CA ASP A 147 0.27 -2.75 -15.24
C ASP A 147 0.69 -4.08 -15.89
N GLU A 148 1.66 -4.07 -16.80
CA GLU A 148 2.12 -5.24 -17.56
C GLU A 148 2.57 -6.42 -16.69
N HIS A 149 3.08 -6.14 -15.49
CA HIS A 149 3.57 -7.15 -14.53
C HIS A 149 2.47 -7.70 -13.61
N LEU A 150 1.31 -7.04 -13.50
CA LEU A 150 0.25 -7.43 -12.56
C LEU A 150 -0.28 -8.86 -12.78
N PRO A 151 -0.40 -9.38 -14.02
CA PRO A 151 -0.83 -10.77 -14.25
C PRO A 151 0.07 -11.84 -13.63
N ALA A 152 1.34 -11.53 -13.36
CA ALA A 152 2.29 -12.45 -12.73
C ALA A 152 2.15 -12.54 -11.20
N ILE A 153 1.23 -11.78 -10.59
CA ILE A 153 1.04 -11.75 -9.15
C ILE A 153 0.02 -12.83 -8.73
N ASP A 154 0.46 -13.77 -7.90
CA ASP A 154 -0.36 -14.92 -7.46
C ASP A 154 -1.21 -14.67 -6.21
N VAL A 155 -1.05 -13.54 -5.53
CA VAL A 155 -1.81 -13.20 -4.32
C VAL A 155 -2.97 -12.26 -4.63
N PRO A 156 -4.03 -12.23 -3.78
CA PRO A 156 -5.12 -11.27 -3.93
C PRO A 156 -4.62 -9.81 -3.92
N MET A 157 -5.24 -8.98 -4.74
CA MET A 157 -4.92 -7.56 -4.89
C MET A 157 -6.16 -6.70 -4.65
N LEU A 158 -6.03 -5.67 -3.82
CA LEU A 158 -7.04 -4.62 -3.65
C LEU A 158 -6.51 -3.29 -4.19
N PHE A 159 -7.23 -2.70 -5.13
CA PHE A 159 -7.02 -1.34 -5.59
C PHE A 159 -8.07 -0.43 -4.94
N VAL A 160 -7.67 0.45 -4.03
CA VAL A 160 -8.52 1.54 -3.55
C VAL A 160 -8.16 2.78 -4.36
N GLN A 161 -9.09 3.26 -5.17
CA GLN A 161 -8.76 4.22 -6.23
C GLN A 161 -9.73 5.39 -6.27
N GLY A 162 -9.18 6.61 -6.38
CA GLY A 162 -10.00 7.79 -6.62
C GLY A 162 -10.69 7.75 -7.98
N ALA A 163 -11.99 8.05 -8.01
CA ALA A 163 -12.74 8.07 -9.27
C ALA A 163 -12.23 9.13 -10.25
N ARG A 164 -11.54 10.17 -9.76
CA ARG A 164 -10.96 11.27 -10.53
C ARG A 164 -9.43 11.28 -10.52
N ASP A 165 -8.81 10.15 -10.21
CA ASP A 165 -7.35 10.04 -10.16
C ASP A 165 -6.75 10.23 -11.56
N SER A 166 -5.92 11.26 -11.74
CA SER A 166 -5.28 11.59 -13.03
C SER A 166 -4.14 10.65 -13.43
N LEU A 167 -3.71 9.76 -12.52
CA LEU A 167 -2.70 8.73 -12.78
C LEU A 167 -3.34 7.37 -13.12
N GLY A 168 -4.65 7.32 -13.24
CA GLY A 168 -5.48 6.15 -13.52
C GLY A 168 -6.77 6.22 -12.71
N THR A 169 -7.90 6.39 -13.38
CA THR A 169 -9.22 6.44 -12.72
C THR A 169 -9.61 5.06 -12.19
N ALA A 170 -10.57 5.03 -11.25
CA ALA A 170 -11.14 3.77 -10.78
C ALA A 170 -11.77 2.95 -11.92
N GLU A 171 -12.34 3.60 -12.94
CA GLU A 171 -12.88 2.93 -14.13
C GLU A 171 -11.77 2.26 -14.95
N GLU A 172 -10.65 2.96 -15.18
CA GLU A 172 -9.51 2.40 -15.91
C GLU A 172 -8.93 1.19 -15.18
N LEU A 173 -8.78 1.28 -13.85
CA LEU A 173 -8.32 0.16 -13.03
C LEU A 173 -9.32 -1.00 -12.98
N SER A 174 -10.61 -0.72 -13.01
CA SER A 174 -11.64 -1.77 -13.10
C SER A 174 -11.51 -2.58 -14.40
N LYS A 175 -11.18 -1.91 -15.52
CA LYS A 175 -10.90 -2.59 -16.82
C LYS A 175 -9.63 -3.44 -16.75
N VAL A 176 -8.63 -3.05 -15.98
CA VAL A 176 -7.43 -3.87 -15.73
C VAL A 176 -7.76 -5.04 -14.81
N ALA A 177 -8.40 -4.78 -13.69
CA ALA A 177 -8.75 -5.78 -12.68
C ALA A 177 -9.68 -6.86 -13.20
N SER A 178 -10.58 -6.55 -14.14
CA SER A 178 -11.45 -7.54 -14.78
C SER A 178 -10.70 -8.66 -15.51
N LYS A 179 -9.44 -8.44 -15.85
CA LYS A 179 -8.54 -9.44 -16.48
C LYS A 179 -7.65 -10.17 -15.47
N LEU A 180 -7.74 -9.81 -14.18
CA LEU A 180 -6.91 -10.33 -13.11
C LEU A 180 -7.80 -11.13 -12.13
N PRO A 181 -7.66 -12.46 -12.04
CA PRO A 181 -8.62 -13.32 -11.34
C PRO A 181 -8.68 -13.07 -9.82
N ARG A 182 -7.70 -12.38 -9.26
CA ARG A 182 -7.58 -12.11 -7.81
C ARG A 182 -7.52 -10.62 -7.49
N ALA A 183 -8.01 -9.75 -8.36
CA ALA A 183 -8.00 -8.31 -8.16
C ALA A 183 -9.41 -7.78 -7.90
N ALA A 184 -9.51 -6.85 -6.95
CA ALA A 184 -10.72 -6.08 -6.67
C ALA A 184 -10.40 -4.59 -6.71
N VAL A 185 -11.35 -3.77 -7.15
CA VAL A 185 -11.27 -2.31 -7.15
C VAL A 185 -12.37 -1.75 -6.28
N VAL A 186 -12.01 -0.87 -5.37
CA VAL A 186 -12.94 -0.07 -4.57
C VAL A 186 -12.80 1.40 -5.00
N PRO A 187 -13.76 1.95 -5.73
CA PRO A 187 -13.75 3.35 -6.11
C PRO A 187 -14.06 4.24 -4.90
N ILE A 188 -13.33 5.36 -4.81
CA ILE A 188 -13.66 6.44 -3.87
C ILE A 188 -14.23 7.59 -4.69
N GLU A 189 -15.55 7.73 -4.62
CA GLU A 189 -16.29 8.69 -5.41
C GLU A 189 -15.83 10.14 -5.17
N GLY A 190 -15.65 10.88 -6.24
CA GLY A 190 -15.22 12.28 -6.21
C GLY A 190 -13.77 12.51 -5.77
N ALA A 191 -13.03 11.47 -5.37
CA ALA A 191 -11.65 11.59 -4.90
C ALA A 191 -10.65 11.63 -6.07
N ASP A 192 -9.58 12.41 -5.88
CA ASP A 192 -8.42 12.46 -6.76
C ASP A 192 -7.32 11.47 -6.33
N HIS A 193 -6.10 11.61 -6.92
CA HIS A 193 -4.95 10.79 -6.58
C HIS A 193 -4.55 10.85 -5.11
N SER A 194 -4.77 11.97 -4.44
CA SER A 194 -4.47 12.16 -3.01
C SER A 194 -5.63 11.74 -2.09
N PHE A 195 -6.70 11.21 -2.66
CA PHE A 195 -8.00 10.97 -2.00
C PHE A 195 -8.67 12.24 -1.50
N ALA A 196 -8.30 13.39 -2.04
CA ALA A 196 -9.01 14.63 -1.79
C ALA A 196 -10.31 14.66 -2.58
N VAL A 197 -11.42 15.00 -1.90
CA VAL A 197 -12.75 15.11 -2.51
C VAL A 197 -13.14 16.56 -2.72
N LEU A 198 -13.90 16.82 -3.78
CA LEU A 198 -14.43 18.14 -4.04
C LEU A 198 -15.56 18.48 -3.04
N LYS A 199 -15.52 19.66 -2.47
CA LYS A 199 -16.63 20.22 -1.68
C LYS A 199 -17.82 20.50 -2.61
N ARG A 200 -18.65 19.50 -2.85
CA ARG A 200 -19.90 19.63 -3.62
C ARG A 200 -21.07 19.26 -2.72
N SER A 201 -22.21 19.95 -2.88
CA SER A 201 -23.45 19.55 -2.24
C SER A 201 -23.84 18.14 -2.67
N GLY A 202 -24.09 17.26 -1.71
CA GLY A 202 -24.48 15.86 -1.96
C GLY A 202 -23.34 14.90 -2.29
N GLY A 203 -22.07 15.33 -2.29
CA GLY A 203 -20.91 14.45 -2.44
C GLY A 203 -20.37 13.93 -1.10
N LEU A 204 -19.38 13.01 -1.17
CA LEU A 204 -18.67 12.56 0.03
C LEU A 204 -17.91 13.72 0.68
N THR A 205 -17.94 13.76 2.01
CA THR A 205 -17.00 14.57 2.79
C THR A 205 -15.60 13.93 2.78
N GLN A 206 -14.58 14.71 3.11
CA GLN A 206 -13.21 14.18 3.23
C GLN A 206 -13.12 13.06 4.28
N GLU A 207 -13.84 13.21 5.39
CA GLU A 207 -13.88 12.20 6.45
C GLU A 207 -14.51 10.89 5.96
N GLU A 208 -15.64 10.96 5.29
CA GLU A 208 -16.32 9.78 4.71
C GLU A 208 -15.45 9.10 3.66
N ALA A 209 -14.75 9.86 2.80
CA ALA A 209 -13.82 9.30 1.84
C ALA A 209 -12.67 8.54 2.53
N THR A 210 -12.08 9.13 3.58
CA THR A 210 -11.02 8.49 4.38
C THR A 210 -11.53 7.23 5.08
N GLN A 211 -12.73 7.28 5.67
CA GLN A 211 -13.35 6.11 6.30
C GLN A 211 -13.61 4.98 5.31
N ARG A 212 -14.03 5.29 4.07
CA ARG A 212 -14.20 4.28 3.01
C ARG A 212 -12.87 3.62 2.63
N VAL A 213 -11.78 4.40 2.53
CA VAL A 213 -10.43 3.84 2.29
C VAL A 213 -10.06 2.86 3.40
N VAL A 214 -10.20 3.26 4.67
CA VAL A 214 -9.88 2.42 5.83
C VAL A 214 -10.74 1.17 5.87
N ALA A 215 -12.05 1.31 5.67
CA ALA A 215 -12.99 0.19 5.69
C ALA A 215 -12.69 -0.83 4.58
N ALA A 216 -12.37 -0.37 3.37
CA ALA A 216 -12.00 -1.24 2.25
C ALA A 216 -10.74 -2.07 2.58
N VAL A 217 -9.69 -1.42 3.10
CA VAL A 217 -8.44 -2.08 3.48
C VAL A 217 -8.67 -3.09 4.62
N ALA A 218 -9.32 -2.67 5.71
CA ALA A 218 -9.57 -3.54 6.86
C ALA A 218 -10.45 -4.75 6.49
N SER A 219 -11.46 -4.55 5.65
CA SER A 219 -12.34 -5.62 5.15
C SER A 219 -11.58 -6.63 4.30
N PHE A 220 -10.74 -6.16 3.37
CA PHE A 220 -9.90 -7.00 2.53
C PHE A 220 -8.92 -7.86 3.36
N ILE A 221 -8.25 -7.23 4.33
CA ILE A 221 -7.33 -7.94 5.24
C ILE A 221 -8.07 -9.00 6.05
N ARG A 222 -9.23 -8.67 6.62
CA ARG A 222 -10.05 -9.60 7.39
C ARG A 222 -10.52 -10.79 6.55
N ALA A 223 -10.96 -10.56 5.33
CA ALA A 223 -11.34 -11.61 4.39
C ALA A 223 -10.16 -12.55 4.07
N GLY A 224 -8.96 -12.00 3.85
CA GLY A 224 -7.74 -12.77 3.61
C GLY A 224 -7.30 -13.65 4.78
N LEU A 225 -7.63 -13.26 6.03
CA LEU A 225 -7.40 -14.10 7.21
C LEU A 225 -8.35 -15.30 7.32
N SER A 226 -9.57 -15.14 6.79
CA SER A 226 -10.62 -16.17 6.86
C SER A 226 -10.46 -17.25 5.80
N THR A 227 -9.71 -16.98 4.74
CA THR A 227 -9.48 -17.96 3.67
C THR A 227 -8.47 -19.02 4.16
N LYS A 228 -8.96 -20.17 4.65
CA LYS A 228 -8.11 -21.33 4.87
C LYS A 228 -7.48 -21.70 3.52
N ARG A 229 -6.16 -21.60 3.40
CA ARG A 229 -5.45 -22.21 2.26
C ARG A 229 -5.76 -23.70 2.29
N THR A 230 -6.67 -24.11 1.44
CA THR A 230 -6.76 -25.54 1.08
C THR A 230 -5.39 -25.91 0.51
N LYS A 231 -4.76 -26.89 1.15
CA LYS A 231 -3.46 -27.45 0.75
C LYS A 231 -3.57 -28.11 -0.62
#